data_8932f4d0cf284610c4de2a02900811d3
#
_entry.id   8932f4d0cf284610c4de2a02900811d3
#
_cell.length_a   1.000
_cell.length_b   1.000
_cell.length_c   1.000
_cell.angle_alpha   90.00
_cell.angle_beta   90.00
_cell.angle_gamma   90.00
#
_symmetry.space_group_name_H-M   'P 1'
#
loop_
_entity.id
_entity.type
_entity.pdbx_description
1 polymer ?
#
loop_
_entity_poly.entity_id
_entity_poly.type
_entity_poly.pdbx_seq_one_letter_code
_entity_poly.pdbx_strand_id
1 'polypeptide(L)'
;MSNQVVVIGGGIMGSALAYWLTRLEPSVRVTVVERDPSYEYASSALSAASIRQQFSTPVNILISQASIAFLRNAADELGFDDERPDIMLREHGYLYLAGAGGAAQLRQAHTVQKACGSDVALLDRADLGKRFGWLNTSDLSLGSLGLRGEGWFDGYALLMAFARKARKQGARYVYADVCGFGIHGTRVADVVLSDGSRISCNHVVNAAGPWARRIGAMAEVELPVFARRRTVYVVSCPAAMNPFPLLIDPTGFWIRPEGTKFIAGFSPADDKDDQPLEPDYEAFESELWPALAHRIPAFEEAKLERAWAGYFEMNTFDHNAVLGPHPVLENFLFMNGFSGHGMQQAPVIGRAIAELILHGRFDTLDLSELLFSRIEEGRPLHEANVIG
;
A
#
# COMPACT_ATOMS: atom_id res chain seq x y z
N MET A 1 28.16 8.16 19.66
CA MET A 1 27.63 9.09 18.65
C MET A 1 26.16 8.76 18.47
N SER A 2 25.26 9.77 18.37
CA SER A 2 23.83 9.51 18.18
C SER A 2 23.62 8.86 16.81
N ASN A 3 22.85 7.77 16.75
CA ASN A 3 22.52 7.10 15.50
C ASN A 3 21.63 8.04 14.64
N GLN A 4 22.09 8.38 13.44
CA GLN A 4 21.37 9.27 12.53
C GLN A 4 20.81 8.48 11.34
N VAL A 5 19.50 8.50 11.19
CA VAL A 5 18.77 7.84 10.11
C VAL A 5 18.20 8.89 9.18
N VAL A 6 18.51 8.79 7.88
CA VAL A 6 17.91 9.61 6.83
C VAL A 6 16.90 8.76 6.07
N VAL A 7 15.65 9.20 6.01
CA VAL A 7 14.56 8.54 5.29
C VAL A 7 14.22 9.38 4.05
N ILE A 8 14.32 8.79 2.87
CA ILE A 8 14.04 9.45 1.59
C ILE A 8 12.61 9.12 1.17
N GLY A 9 11.76 10.13 1.18
CA GLY A 9 10.31 10.03 0.99
C GLY A 9 9.55 10.10 2.31
N GLY A 10 8.69 11.11 2.45
CA GLY A 10 7.83 11.35 3.62
C GLY A 10 6.40 10.82 3.44
N GLY A 11 6.15 9.99 2.43
CA GLY A 11 4.89 9.27 2.27
C GLY A 11 4.58 8.36 3.45
N ILE A 12 3.55 7.52 3.31
CA ILE A 12 3.09 6.68 4.41
C ILE A 12 4.22 5.78 4.99
N MET A 13 5.07 5.21 4.13
CA MET A 13 6.16 4.32 4.57
C MET A 13 7.22 5.07 5.37
N GLY A 14 7.73 6.18 4.83
CA GLY A 14 8.75 6.96 5.52
C GLY A 14 8.24 7.61 6.79
N SER A 15 6.99 8.08 6.82
CA SER A 15 6.38 8.65 8.02
C SER A 15 6.10 7.60 9.09
N ALA A 16 5.68 6.38 8.72
CA ALA A 16 5.52 5.27 9.66
C ALA A 16 6.88 4.83 10.25
N LEU A 17 7.91 4.73 9.41
CA LEU A 17 9.26 4.43 9.89
C LEU A 17 9.77 5.51 10.85
N ALA A 18 9.62 6.79 10.51
CA ALA A 18 10.04 7.90 11.37
C ALA A 18 9.34 7.87 12.74
N TYR A 19 8.03 7.59 12.74
CA TYR A 19 7.26 7.39 13.96
C TYR A 19 7.80 6.25 14.83
N TRP A 20 8.05 5.07 14.24
CA TRP A 20 8.52 3.92 15.00
C TRP A 20 9.95 4.07 15.50
N LEU A 21 10.86 4.64 14.70
CA LEU A 21 12.23 4.93 15.14
C LEU A 21 12.25 5.84 16.36
N THR A 22 11.53 6.96 16.30
CA THR A 22 11.48 7.93 17.40
C THR A 22 10.70 7.43 18.64
N ARG A 23 9.77 6.48 18.46
CA ARG A 23 9.04 5.84 19.53
C ARG A 23 9.87 4.78 20.26
N LEU A 24 10.58 3.93 19.50
CA LEU A 24 11.35 2.83 20.07
C LEU A 24 12.67 3.31 20.67
N GLU A 25 13.30 4.32 20.07
CA GLU A 25 14.57 4.87 20.54
C GLU A 25 14.55 6.41 20.43
N PRO A 26 14.12 7.11 21.50
CA PRO A 26 14.02 8.59 21.49
C PRO A 26 15.35 9.33 21.28
N SER A 27 16.48 8.66 21.45
CA SER A 27 17.81 9.25 21.22
C SER A 27 18.25 9.23 19.75
N VAL A 28 17.55 8.46 18.89
CA VAL A 28 17.85 8.40 17.45
C VAL A 28 17.47 9.72 16.78
N ARG A 29 18.35 10.19 15.89
CA ARG A 29 18.06 11.36 15.06
C ARG A 29 17.47 10.92 13.74
N VAL A 30 16.21 11.23 13.49
CA VAL A 30 15.53 10.90 12.25
C VAL A 30 15.36 12.17 11.42
N THR A 31 15.84 12.15 10.17
CA THR A 31 15.56 13.19 9.18
C THR A 31 14.84 12.57 8.00
N VAL A 32 13.61 13.00 7.76
CA VAL A 32 12.83 12.64 6.58
C VAL A 32 13.05 13.71 5.51
N VAL A 33 13.49 13.31 4.34
CA VAL A 33 13.62 14.19 3.17
C VAL A 33 12.43 13.94 2.25
N GLU A 34 11.56 14.95 2.12
CA GLU A 34 10.37 14.91 1.26
C GLU A 34 10.45 16.06 0.25
N ARG A 35 10.21 15.74 -1.02
CA ARG A 35 10.31 16.75 -2.08
C ARG A 35 9.07 17.65 -2.18
N ASP A 36 7.88 17.10 -1.83
CA ASP A 36 6.60 17.80 -1.95
C ASP A 36 5.88 17.88 -0.61
N PRO A 37 5.90 19.05 0.05
CA PRO A 37 5.23 19.25 1.34
C PRO A 37 3.71 19.15 1.26
N SER A 38 3.12 19.24 0.06
CA SER A 38 1.67 19.11 -0.16
C SER A 38 1.23 17.66 -0.27
N TYR A 39 2.14 16.75 -0.62
CA TYR A 39 1.85 15.35 -0.98
C TYR A 39 0.89 15.18 -2.16
N GLU A 40 0.74 16.21 -3.01
CA GLU A 40 -0.24 16.23 -4.10
C GLU A 40 -0.09 15.03 -5.05
N TYR A 41 1.15 14.63 -5.31
CA TYR A 41 1.47 13.51 -6.22
C TYR A 41 1.87 12.22 -5.49
N ALA A 42 1.82 12.21 -4.17
CA ALA A 42 2.19 11.04 -3.40
C ALA A 42 1.16 9.92 -3.55
N SER A 43 1.59 8.70 -3.85
CA SER A 43 0.71 7.52 -3.93
C SER A 43 -0.13 7.36 -2.67
N SER A 44 0.40 7.72 -1.51
CA SER A 44 -0.29 7.66 -0.22
C SER A 44 -1.49 8.61 -0.14
N ALA A 45 -1.41 9.80 -0.75
CA ALA A 45 -2.50 10.78 -0.76
C ALA A 45 -3.57 10.46 -1.81
N LEU A 46 -3.16 9.79 -2.90
CA LEU A 46 -4.03 9.45 -4.04
C LEU A 46 -4.61 8.03 -3.95
N SER A 47 -4.26 7.27 -2.90
CA SER A 47 -4.68 5.89 -2.69
C SER A 47 -6.17 5.78 -2.34
N ALA A 48 -6.83 4.73 -2.85
CA ALA A 48 -8.15 4.31 -2.39
C ALA A 48 -8.15 3.77 -0.94
N ALA A 49 -7.01 3.52 -0.38
CA ALA A 49 -6.73 3.10 1.00
C ALA A 49 -7.68 2.02 1.53
N SER A 50 -7.32 0.78 1.39
CA SER A 50 -8.07 -0.36 1.90
C SER A 50 -7.19 -1.30 2.70
N ILE A 51 -7.81 -2.20 3.46
CA ILE A 51 -7.14 -3.26 4.20
C ILE A 51 -7.86 -4.59 3.99
N ARG A 52 -7.09 -5.63 3.71
CA ARG A 52 -7.57 -7.00 3.49
C ARG A 52 -6.59 -8.03 4.03
N GLN A 53 -7.07 -9.22 4.32
CA GLN A 53 -6.28 -10.38 4.70
C GLN A 53 -6.28 -11.46 3.60
N GLN A 54 -6.99 -11.23 2.51
CA GLN A 54 -7.15 -12.16 1.41
C GLN A 54 -5.96 -12.13 0.46
N PHE A 55 -4.78 -12.46 1.00
CA PHE A 55 -3.55 -12.71 0.24
C PHE A 55 -3.34 -14.20 -0.01
N SER A 56 -2.43 -14.52 -0.92
CA SER A 56 -1.98 -15.89 -1.22
C SER A 56 -0.73 -16.30 -0.45
N THR A 57 -0.01 -15.33 0.15
CA THR A 57 1.21 -15.55 0.91
C THR A 57 0.99 -15.33 2.41
N PRO A 58 1.46 -16.22 3.29
CA PRO A 58 1.29 -16.10 4.74
C PRO A 58 1.84 -14.78 5.30
N VAL A 59 3.01 -14.33 4.84
CA VAL A 59 3.64 -13.11 5.34
C VAL A 59 2.75 -11.89 5.14
N ASN A 60 2.10 -11.72 3.98
CA ASN A 60 1.17 -10.62 3.72
C ASN A 60 -0.09 -10.69 4.58
N ILE A 61 -0.59 -11.90 4.86
CA ILE A 61 -1.72 -12.11 5.76
C ILE A 61 -1.37 -11.67 7.18
N LEU A 62 -0.23 -12.09 7.70
CA LEU A 62 0.24 -11.76 9.05
C LEU A 62 0.51 -10.24 9.20
N ILE A 63 1.13 -9.61 8.19
CA ILE A 63 1.30 -8.15 8.16
C ILE A 63 -0.07 -7.46 8.26
N SER A 64 -1.06 -7.91 7.49
CA SER A 64 -2.40 -7.30 7.48
C SER A 64 -3.13 -7.51 8.81
N GLN A 65 -3.00 -8.65 9.45
CA GLN A 65 -3.58 -8.91 10.78
C GLN A 65 -2.97 -8.01 11.85
N ALA A 66 -1.66 -7.82 11.83
CA ALA A 66 -1.00 -6.89 12.75
C ALA A 66 -1.34 -5.42 12.42
N SER A 67 -1.47 -5.08 11.13
CA SER A 67 -1.85 -3.74 10.70
C SER A 67 -3.28 -3.37 11.08
N ILE A 68 -4.27 -4.25 10.91
CA ILE A 68 -5.64 -3.93 11.33
C ILE A 68 -5.76 -3.72 12.84
N ALA A 69 -4.97 -4.45 13.64
CA ALA A 69 -4.91 -4.22 15.07
C ALA A 69 -4.38 -2.82 15.41
N PHE A 70 -3.38 -2.34 14.68
CA PHE A 70 -2.88 -0.97 14.79
C PHE A 70 -3.92 0.07 14.34
N LEU A 71 -4.53 -0.13 13.16
CA LEU A 71 -5.50 0.81 12.59
C LEU A 71 -6.72 1.02 13.49
N ARG A 72 -7.22 -0.04 14.15
CA ARG A 72 -8.30 0.06 15.14
C ARG A 72 -7.93 0.94 16.33
N ASN A 73 -6.67 1.03 16.66
CA ASN A 73 -6.12 1.81 17.76
C ASN A 73 -5.40 3.10 17.31
N ALA A 74 -5.54 3.49 16.03
CA ALA A 74 -4.80 4.60 15.46
C ALA A 74 -4.99 5.92 16.21
N ALA A 75 -6.18 6.18 16.74
CA ALA A 75 -6.48 7.36 17.54
C ALA A 75 -5.59 7.47 18.79
N ASP A 76 -5.36 6.36 19.48
CA ASP A 76 -4.52 6.32 20.69
C ASP A 76 -3.04 6.23 20.34
N GLU A 77 -2.68 5.40 19.36
CA GLU A 77 -1.29 5.18 18.93
C GLU A 77 -0.66 6.46 18.34
N LEU A 78 -1.41 7.19 17.53
CA LEU A 78 -0.94 8.37 16.82
C LEU A 78 -1.42 9.70 17.44
N GLY A 79 -2.29 9.61 18.46
CA GLY A 79 -2.75 10.79 19.20
C GLY A 79 -1.62 11.42 20.04
N PHE A 80 -1.69 12.73 20.24
CA PHE A 80 -0.82 13.50 21.15
C PHE A 80 -1.54 14.75 21.61
N ASP A 81 -1.16 15.23 22.77
CA ASP A 81 -1.88 16.31 23.47
C ASP A 81 -3.40 16.00 23.48
N ASP A 82 -4.25 16.87 22.97
CA ASP A 82 -5.71 16.65 22.86
C ASP A 82 -6.15 16.17 21.47
N GLU A 83 -5.19 15.98 20.52
CA GLU A 83 -5.50 15.52 19.17
C GLU A 83 -5.67 14.00 19.14
N ARG A 84 -6.77 13.54 18.55
CA ARG A 84 -7.05 12.13 18.28
C ARG A 84 -7.40 11.99 16.80
N PRO A 85 -6.47 11.45 15.96
CA PRO A 85 -6.74 11.30 14.54
C PRO A 85 -7.87 10.30 14.30
N ASP A 86 -8.83 10.67 13.47
CA ASP A 86 -9.83 9.75 12.95
C ASP A 86 -9.46 9.39 11.50
N ILE A 87 -9.14 8.13 11.29
CA ILE A 87 -8.81 7.57 9.98
C ILE A 87 -10.04 7.01 9.27
N MET A 88 -11.23 7.22 9.78
CA MET A 88 -12.49 6.79 9.18
C MET A 88 -12.53 5.29 8.83
N LEU A 89 -11.93 4.43 9.66
CA LEU A 89 -11.88 2.98 9.41
C LEU A 89 -13.29 2.39 9.29
N ARG A 90 -13.54 1.67 8.18
CA ARG A 90 -14.80 0.98 7.87
C ARG A 90 -14.50 -0.49 7.56
N GLU A 91 -14.85 -1.39 8.49
CA GLU A 91 -14.70 -2.84 8.32
C GLU A 91 -15.95 -3.45 7.68
N HIS A 92 -16.25 -3.09 6.43
CA HIS A 92 -17.40 -3.58 5.67
C HIS A 92 -17.09 -4.84 4.85
N GLY A 93 -15.87 -5.36 4.97
CA GLY A 93 -15.42 -6.57 4.29
C GLY A 93 -14.84 -6.31 2.90
N TYR A 94 -14.30 -7.38 2.36
CA TYR A 94 -13.76 -7.48 1.01
C TYR A 94 -14.39 -8.69 0.33
N LEU A 95 -14.88 -8.53 -0.89
CA LEU A 95 -15.52 -9.60 -1.67
C LEU A 95 -14.76 -9.82 -2.97
N TYR A 96 -14.04 -10.91 -3.07
CA TYR A 96 -13.46 -11.38 -4.32
C TYR A 96 -14.47 -12.26 -5.04
N LEU A 97 -14.71 -12.00 -6.31
CA LEU A 97 -15.56 -12.79 -7.18
C LEU A 97 -14.72 -13.60 -8.18
N ALA A 98 -15.17 -14.81 -8.49
CA ALA A 98 -14.56 -15.65 -9.50
C ALA A 98 -15.60 -16.35 -10.37
N GLY A 99 -15.36 -16.37 -11.67
CA GLY A 99 -15.98 -17.29 -12.59
C GLY A 99 -15.39 -18.70 -12.46
N ALA A 100 -15.78 -19.60 -13.35
CA ALA A 100 -15.31 -21.01 -13.30
C ALA A 100 -13.77 -21.14 -13.33
N GLY A 101 -13.08 -20.32 -14.12
CA GLY A 101 -11.62 -20.35 -14.23
C GLY A 101 -10.86 -19.91 -12.97
N GLY A 102 -11.39 -18.97 -12.18
CA GLY A 102 -10.72 -18.44 -10.98
C GLY A 102 -11.09 -19.14 -9.67
N ALA A 103 -12.13 -19.98 -9.69
CA ALA A 103 -12.66 -20.59 -8.45
C ALA A 103 -11.64 -21.49 -7.73
N ALA A 104 -10.78 -22.19 -8.46
CA ALA A 104 -9.74 -23.04 -7.87
C ALA A 104 -8.69 -22.19 -7.12
N GLN A 105 -8.27 -21.07 -7.70
CA GLN A 105 -7.33 -20.13 -7.09
C GLN A 105 -7.90 -19.55 -5.79
N LEU A 106 -9.18 -19.11 -5.79
CA LEU A 106 -9.82 -18.60 -4.56
C LEU A 106 -9.87 -19.66 -3.46
N ARG A 107 -10.15 -20.93 -3.80
CA ARG A 107 -10.14 -22.04 -2.81
C ARG A 107 -8.75 -22.29 -2.24
N GLN A 108 -7.73 -22.25 -3.08
CA GLN A 108 -6.34 -22.40 -2.64
C GLN A 108 -5.93 -21.26 -1.71
N ALA A 109 -6.18 -20.00 -2.10
CA ALA A 109 -5.91 -18.84 -1.27
C ALA A 109 -6.68 -18.91 0.06
N HIS A 110 -7.96 -19.29 0.03
CA HIS A 110 -8.76 -19.46 1.24
C HIS A 110 -8.14 -20.49 2.21
N THR A 111 -7.57 -21.59 1.71
CA THR A 111 -6.89 -22.58 2.57
C THR A 111 -5.72 -21.95 3.32
N VAL A 112 -4.89 -21.12 2.66
CA VAL A 112 -3.78 -20.40 3.27
C VAL A 112 -4.30 -19.36 4.29
N GLN A 113 -5.33 -18.61 3.92
CA GLN A 113 -5.95 -17.59 4.77
C GLN A 113 -6.51 -18.21 6.06
N LYS A 114 -7.21 -19.34 5.94
CA LYS A 114 -7.72 -20.07 7.12
C LYS A 114 -6.61 -20.64 7.99
N ALA A 115 -5.53 -21.15 7.41
CA ALA A 115 -4.36 -21.61 8.15
C ALA A 115 -3.69 -20.47 8.95
N CYS A 116 -3.72 -19.24 8.42
CA CYS A 116 -3.26 -18.03 9.11
C CYS A 116 -4.30 -17.43 10.07
N GLY A 117 -5.49 -18.03 10.23
CA GLY A 117 -6.53 -17.56 11.14
C GLY A 117 -7.41 -16.43 10.62
N SER A 118 -7.39 -16.13 9.33
CA SER A 118 -8.27 -15.11 8.72
C SER A 118 -9.73 -15.55 8.76
N ASP A 119 -10.62 -14.60 9.05
CA ASP A 119 -12.07 -14.82 9.08
C ASP A 119 -12.68 -14.57 7.71
N VAL A 120 -12.51 -15.54 6.81
CA VAL A 120 -12.95 -15.49 5.41
C VAL A 120 -13.92 -16.64 5.13
N ALA A 121 -15.01 -16.35 4.42
CA ALA A 121 -16.02 -17.31 3.99
C ALA A 121 -16.02 -17.47 2.47
N LEU A 122 -16.14 -18.70 2.00
CA LEU A 122 -16.45 -18.98 0.60
C LEU A 122 -17.98 -19.03 0.42
N LEU A 123 -18.46 -18.32 -0.59
CA LEU A 123 -19.86 -18.23 -0.97
C LEU A 123 -20.04 -18.82 -2.37
N ASP A 124 -20.92 -19.79 -2.50
CA ASP A 124 -21.30 -20.25 -3.82
C ASP A 124 -22.21 -19.24 -4.54
N ARG A 125 -22.57 -19.54 -5.79
CA ARG A 125 -23.43 -18.66 -6.61
C ARG A 125 -24.77 -18.37 -5.94
N ALA A 126 -25.40 -19.35 -5.28
CA ALA A 126 -26.68 -19.20 -4.62
C ALA A 126 -26.57 -18.31 -3.38
N ASP A 127 -25.53 -18.51 -2.58
CA ASP A 127 -25.21 -17.69 -1.41
C ASP A 127 -24.90 -16.24 -1.79
N LEU A 128 -24.14 -16.04 -2.89
CA LEU A 128 -23.87 -14.69 -3.43
C LEU A 128 -25.18 -13.97 -3.80
N GLY A 129 -26.06 -14.61 -4.57
CA GLY A 129 -27.33 -14.02 -4.98
C GLY A 129 -28.28 -13.76 -3.81
N LYS A 130 -28.27 -14.62 -2.79
CA LYS A 130 -29.08 -14.43 -1.57
C LYS A 130 -28.55 -13.27 -0.71
N ARG A 131 -27.22 -13.15 -0.58
CA ARG A 131 -26.61 -12.13 0.28
C ARG A 131 -26.55 -10.76 -0.37
N PHE A 132 -26.30 -10.73 -1.68
CA PHE A 132 -26.10 -9.51 -2.48
C PHE A 132 -27.12 -9.49 -3.64
N GLY A 133 -28.40 -9.28 -3.34
CA GLY A 133 -29.46 -9.32 -4.34
C GLY A 133 -29.34 -8.29 -5.46
N TRP A 134 -28.42 -7.32 -5.31
CA TRP A 134 -28.07 -6.32 -6.32
C TRP A 134 -26.98 -6.82 -7.29
N LEU A 135 -26.38 -7.98 -7.04
CA LEU A 135 -25.25 -8.52 -7.80
C LEU A 135 -25.74 -9.45 -8.92
N ASN A 136 -25.29 -9.24 -10.13
CA ASN A 136 -25.44 -10.25 -11.19
C ASN A 136 -24.44 -11.39 -10.96
N THR A 137 -24.98 -12.58 -10.69
CA THR A 137 -24.19 -13.78 -10.41
C THR A 137 -24.18 -14.80 -11.54
N SER A 138 -24.72 -14.47 -12.73
CA SER A 138 -24.99 -15.41 -13.81
C SER A 138 -23.75 -16.15 -14.32
N ASP A 139 -22.61 -15.48 -14.35
CA ASP A 139 -21.28 -15.97 -14.79
C ASP A 139 -20.33 -16.30 -13.64
N LEU A 140 -20.78 -16.18 -12.38
CA LEU A 140 -19.99 -16.45 -11.19
C LEU A 140 -20.11 -17.90 -10.75
N SER A 141 -19.02 -18.40 -10.17
CA SER A 141 -18.94 -19.74 -9.57
C SER A 141 -18.65 -19.68 -8.07
N LEU A 142 -17.93 -18.66 -7.61
CA LEU A 142 -17.48 -18.55 -6.23
C LEU A 142 -17.25 -17.08 -5.85
N GLY A 143 -17.50 -16.77 -4.58
CA GLY A 143 -17.03 -15.54 -3.93
C GLY A 143 -16.22 -15.89 -2.69
N SER A 144 -15.25 -15.03 -2.37
CA SER A 144 -14.50 -15.09 -1.11
C SER A 144 -14.72 -13.79 -0.36
N LEU A 145 -15.39 -13.87 0.79
CA LEU A 145 -15.81 -12.72 1.59
C LEU A 145 -15.05 -12.68 2.92
N GLY A 146 -14.30 -11.62 3.13
CA GLY A 146 -13.73 -11.29 4.43
C GLY A 146 -14.81 -10.79 5.39
N LEU A 147 -14.96 -11.47 6.51
CA LEU A 147 -16.02 -11.21 7.50
C LEU A 147 -15.57 -10.21 8.57
N ARG A 148 -14.28 -10.14 8.86
CA ARG A 148 -13.68 -9.25 9.86
C ARG A 148 -12.28 -8.80 9.45
N GLY A 149 -11.90 -7.60 9.90
CA GLY A 149 -10.55 -7.07 9.70
C GLY A 149 -10.25 -6.67 8.27
N GLU A 150 -11.28 -6.41 7.47
CA GLU A 150 -11.18 -6.00 6.09
C GLU A 150 -12.14 -4.86 5.75
N GLY A 151 -11.70 -3.96 4.88
CA GLY A 151 -12.47 -2.80 4.48
C GLY A 151 -11.59 -1.67 3.98
N TRP A 152 -11.85 -0.44 4.40
CA TRP A 152 -11.12 0.75 3.96
C TRP A 152 -11.05 1.84 5.03
N PHE A 153 -10.20 2.82 4.79
CA PHE A 153 -9.97 3.94 5.69
C PHE A 153 -9.51 5.19 4.92
N ASP A 154 -9.39 6.31 5.59
CA ASP A 154 -8.80 7.53 5.03
C ASP A 154 -7.26 7.43 5.06
N GLY A 155 -6.66 7.18 3.88
CA GLY A 155 -5.22 7.02 3.73
C GLY A 155 -4.45 8.32 3.95
N TYR A 156 -5.01 9.46 3.56
CA TYR A 156 -4.38 10.76 3.78
C TYR A 156 -4.39 11.13 5.28
N ALA A 157 -5.50 10.88 5.96
CA ALA A 157 -5.58 11.09 7.41
C ALA A 157 -4.55 10.22 8.15
N LEU A 158 -4.38 8.95 7.76
CA LEU A 158 -3.37 8.06 8.33
C LEU A 158 -1.94 8.56 8.07
N LEU A 159 -1.62 8.96 6.83
CA LEU A 159 -0.33 9.55 6.48
C LEU A 159 -0.02 10.76 7.38
N MET A 160 -0.96 11.70 7.46
CA MET A 160 -0.78 12.92 8.24
C MET A 160 -0.67 12.66 9.74
N ALA A 161 -1.39 11.65 10.25
CA ALA A 161 -1.30 11.22 11.64
C ALA A 161 0.11 10.69 11.97
N PHE A 162 0.67 9.81 11.14
CA PHE A 162 2.06 9.35 11.29
C PHE A 162 3.06 10.51 11.22
N ALA A 163 2.95 11.35 10.20
CA ALA A 163 3.88 12.47 9.99
C ALA A 163 3.86 13.48 11.15
N ARG A 164 2.67 13.83 11.66
CA ARG A 164 2.51 14.73 12.82
C ARG A 164 3.07 14.10 14.09
N LYS A 165 2.73 12.83 14.35
CA LYS A 165 3.23 12.13 15.53
C LYS A 165 4.76 11.98 15.51
N ALA A 166 5.34 11.60 14.37
CA ALA A 166 6.79 11.52 14.21
C ALA A 166 7.49 12.88 14.50
N ARG A 167 6.95 13.99 13.96
CA ARG A 167 7.45 15.34 14.27
C ARG A 167 7.34 15.69 15.74
N LYS A 168 6.21 15.37 16.39
CA LYS A 168 6.02 15.58 17.82
C LYS A 168 7.04 14.81 18.65
N GLN A 169 7.47 13.65 18.19
CA GLN A 169 8.50 12.82 18.81
C GLN A 169 9.94 13.25 18.46
N GLY A 170 10.13 14.29 17.64
CA GLY A 170 11.44 14.84 17.32
C GLY A 170 11.99 14.50 15.93
N ALA A 171 11.25 13.79 15.05
CA ALA A 171 11.66 13.61 13.67
C ALA A 171 11.66 14.95 12.92
N ARG A 172 12.74 15.22 12.20
CA ARG A 172 12.90 16.41 11.36
C ARG A 172 12.45 16.11 9.93
N TYR A 173 11.59 16.93 9.35
CA TYR A 173 11.24 16.88 7.94
C TYR A 173 11.92 18.01 7.19
N VAL A 174 12.68 17.67 6.15
CA VAL A 174 13.37 18.59 5.24
C VAL A 174 12.70 18.49 3.88
N TYR A 175 12.30 19.63 3.35
CA TYR A 175 11.64 19.70 2.05
C TYR A 175 12.66 20.01 0.95
N ALA A 176 13.10 18.96 0.26
CA ALA A 176 14.10 19.05 -0.80
C ALA A 176 14.09 17.76 -1.66
N ASP A 177 14.62 17.86 -2.87
CA ASP A 177 14.95 16.68 -3.67
C ASP A 177 16.30 16.10 -3.24
N VAL A 178 16.40 14.77 -3.24
CA VAL A 178 17.67 14.05 -3.14
C VAL A 178 18.28 13.95 -4.53
N CYS A 179 19.56 14.34 -4.65
CA CYS A 179 20.30 14.40 -5.91
C CYS A 179 21.48 13.41 -5.97
N GLY A 180 21.82 12.76 -4.87
CA GLY A 180 22.93 11.80 -4.83
C GLY A 180 23.34 11.41 -3.43
N PHE A 181 24.43 10.66 -3.35
CA PHE A 181 25.01 10.12 -2.13
C PHE A 181 26.51 10.33 -2.08
N GLY A 182 27.05 10.62 -0.90
CA GLY A 182 28.47 10.45 -0.62
C GLY A 182 28.72 9.01 -0.17
N ILE A 183 29.38 8.20 -1.00
CA ILE A 183 29.62 6.78 -0.71
C ILE A 183 31.11 6.59 -0.42
N HIS A 184 31.43 5.91 0.69
CA HIS A 184 32.78 5.54 1.10
C HIS A 184 32.86 4.03 1.34
N GLY A 185 33.54 3.31 0.45
CA GLY A 185 33.55 1.85 0.47
C GLY A 185 32.16 1.25 0.33
N THR A 186 31.73 0.48 1.33
CA THR A 186 30.41 -0.19 1.37
C THR A 186 29.35 0.62 2.14
N ARG A 187 29.57 1.92 2.37
CA ARG A 187 28.65 2.71 3.19
C ARG A 187 28.31 4.06 2.57
N VAL A 188 27.06 4.44 2.67
CA VAL A 188 26.60 5.81 2.43
C VAL A 188 26.95 6.66 3.65
N ALA A 189 27.77 7.69 3.47
CA ALA A 189 28.18 8.62 4.52
C ALA A 189 27.23 9.81 4.65
N ASP A 190 26.67 10.28 3.53
CA ASP A 190 25.75 11.40 3.49
C ASP A 190 24.82 11.35 2.27
N VAL A 191 23.68 12.06 2.42
CA VAL A 191 22.68 12.30 1.37
C VAL A 191 22.86 13.73 0.85
N VAL A 192 22.96 13.89 -0.47
CA VAL A 192 23.13 15.19 -1.16
C VAL A 192 21.78 15.72 -1.59
N LEU A 193 21.44 16.96 -1.21
CA LEU A 193 20.19 17.63 -1.56
C LEU A 193 20.34 18.55 -2.78
N SER A 194 19.22 18.95 -3.35
CA SER A 194 19.16 19.81 -4.56
C SER A 194 19.79 21.19 -4.40
N ASP A 195 19.88 21.69 -3.17
CA ASP A 195 20.57 22.95 -2.84
C ASP A 195 22.08 22.78 -2.62
N GLY A 196 22.61 21.59 -2.81
CA GLY A 196 24.01 21.22 -2.57
C GLY A 196 24.35 20.88 -1.11
N SER A 197 23.42 21.05 -0.18
CA SER A 197 23.62 20.66 1.21
C SER A 197 23.74 19.15 1.37
N ARG A 198 24.39 18.71 2.46
CA ARG A 198 24.60 17.29 2.76
C ARG A 198 24.11 16.96 4.15
N ILE A 199 23.44 15.82 4.27
CA ILE A 199 22.98 15.27 5.54
C ILE A 199 23.74 14.00 5.83
N SER A 200 24.65 14.04 6.81
CA SER A 200 25.38 12.84 7.25
C SER A 200 24.44 11.80 7.83
N CYS A 201 24.71 10.51 7.61
CA CYS A 201 23.84 9.44 8.09
C CYS A 201 24.64 8.19 8.53
N ASN A 202 24.08 7.47 9.51
CA ASN A 202 24.51 6.12 9.84
C ASN A 202 23.72 5.08 9.02
N HIS A 203 22.43 5.39 8.75
CA HIS A 203 21.58 4.60 7.88
C HIS A 203 20.80 5.54 6.95
N VAL A 204 20.57 5.10 5.72
CA VAL A 204 19.68 5.74 4.77
C VAL A 204 18.63 4.74 4.32
N VAL A 205 17.37 5.18 4.28
CA VAL A 205 16.24 4.33 3.88
C VAL A 205 15.57 4.94 2.66
N ASN A 206 15.58 4.19 1.57
CA ASN A 206 14.80 4.52 0.39
C ASN A 206 13.33 4.15 0.64
N ALA A 207 12.47 5.14 0.85
CA ALA A 207 11.02 5.04 0.99
C ALA A 207 10.32 5.94 -0.04
N ALA A 208 10.96 6.14 -1.21
CA ALA A 208 10.56 7.11 -2.22
C ALA A 208 9.39 6.64 -3.12
N GLY A 209 8.73 5.52 -2.78
CA GLY A 209 7.56 5.02 -3.50
C GLY A 209 7.83 4.83 -5.00
N PRO A 210 7.00 5.39 -5.88
CA PRO A 210 7.17 5.25 -7.34
C PRO A 210 8.51 5.73 -7.88
N TRP A 211 9.23 6.58 -7.13
CA TRP A 211 10.54 7.10 -7.53
C TRP A 211 11.71 6.32 -6.91
N ALA A 212 11.43 5.22 -6.23
CA ALA A 212 12.43 4.40 -5.54
C ALA A 212 13.55 3.92 -6.47
N ARG A 213 13.22 3.53 -7.72
CA ARG A 213 14.20 3.13 -8.73
C ARG A 213 15.20 4.25 -9.04
N ARG A 214 14.73 5.51 -9.15
CA ARG A 214 15.59 6.67 -9.39
C ARG A 214 16.54 6.90 -8.21
N ILE A 215 16.05 6.76 -6.99
CA ILE A 215 16.88 6.88 -5.78
C ILE A 215 17.91 5.74 -5.71
N GLY A 216 17.50 4.50 -6.02
CA GLY A 216 18.43 3.36 -6.11
C GLY A 216 19.54 3.59 -7.13
N ALA A 217 19.18 4.06 -8.32
CA ALA A 217 20.14 4.35 -9.40
C ALA A 217 21.23 5.39 -9.03
N MET A 218 20.90 6.35 -8.16
CA MET A 218 21.89 7.31 -7.63
C MET A 218 22.95 6.65 -6.74
N ALA A 219 22.69 5.46 -6.21
CA ALA A 219 23.60 4.63 -5.44
C ALA A 219 24.12 3.42 -6.26
N GLU A 220 23.93 3.44 -7.58
CA GLU A 220 24.27 2.34 -8.50
C GLU A 220 23.56 1.01 -8.17
N VAL A 221 22.36 1.10 -7.57
CA VAL A 221 21.54 -0.05 -7.21
C VAL A 221 20.39 -0.18 -8.20
N GLU A 222 20.27 -1.34 -8.83
CA GLU A 222 19.15 -1.68 -9.67
C GLU A 222 17.97 -2.16 -8.80
N LEU A 223 16.81 -1.52 -8.95
CA LEU A 223 15.61 -1.83 -8.19
C LEU A 223 14.44 -2.05 -9.17
N PRO A 224 13.79 -3.24 -9.20
CA PRO A 224 12.72 -3.56 -10.15
C PRO A 224 11.37 -2.94 -9.72
N VAL A 225 11.38 -1.66 -9.38
CA VAL A 225 10.21 -0.92 -8.92
C VAL A 225 9.89 0.19 -9.92
N PHE A 226 8.68 0.13 -10.47
CA PHE A 226 8.24 1.00 -11.56
C PHE A 226 6.98 1.78 -11.18
N ALA A 227 6.88 2.99 -11.70
CA ALA A 227 5.72 3.85 -11.51
C ALA A 227 4.61 3.46 -12.52
N ARG A 228 3.53 2.84 -12.05
CA ARG A 228 2.38 2.43 -12.86
C ARG A 228 1.20 3.34 -12.57
N ARG A 229 0.69 4.03 -13.58
CA ARG A 229 -0.49 4.90 -13.43
C ARG A 229 -1.75 4.07 -13.16
N ARG A 230 -2.53 4.52 -12.18
CA ARG A 230 -3.88 4.01 -11.89
C ARG A 230 -4.86 5.17 -11.83
N THR A 231 -5.98 5.02 -12.51
CA THR A 231 -7.08 5.99 -12.43
C THR A 231 -8.13 5.51 -11.44
N VAL A 232 -8.55 6.41 -10.56
CA VAL A 232 -9.67 6.19 -9.65
C VAL A 232 -10.83 7.07 -10.10
N TYR A 233 -11.99 6.47 -10.29
CA TYR A 233 -13.21 7.12 -10.75
C TYR A 233 -14.21 7.27 -9.62
N VAL A 234 -14.80 8.46 -9.47
CA VAL A 234 -15.89 8.71 -8.55
C VAL A 234 -17.20 8.61 -9.32
N VAL A 235 -18.04 7.70 -8.89
CA VAL A 235 -19.28 7.36 -9.59
C VAL A 235 -20.46 7.54 -8.66
N SER A 236 -21.54 8.20 -9.12
CA SER A 236 -22.82 8.23 -8.42
C SER A 236 -23.78 7.19 -9.01
N CYS A 237 -24.56 6.56 -8.12
CA CYS A 237 -25.63 5.63 -8.50
C CYS A 237 -26.81 5.85 -7.52
N PRO A 238 -28.04 6.03 -8.02
CA PRO A 238 -29.19 6.32 -7.16
C PRO A 238 -29.69 5.11 -6.37
N ALA A 239 -29.28 3.89 -6.74
CA ALA A 239 -29.76 2.67 -6.11
C ALA A 239 -29.14 2.46 -4.73
N ALA A 240 -29.96 2.06 -3.76
CA ALA A 240 -29.50 1.63 -2.45
C ALA A 240 -29.03 0.17 -2.51
N MET A 241 -27.77 -0.05 -2.19
CA MET A 241 -27.13 -1.38 -2.18
C MET A 241 -26.47 -1.61 -0.83
N ASN A 242 -27.06 -2.48 -0.02
CA ASN A 242 -26.55 -2.75 1.32
C ASN A 242 -26.81 -4.22 1.71
N PRO A 243 -25.82 -4.95 2.26
CA PRO A 243 -24.42 -4.53 2.50
C PRO A 243 -23.62 -4.40 1.20
N PHE A 244 -22.61 -3.50 1.19
CA PHE A 244 -21.69 -3.35 0.07
C PHE A 244 -20.24 -3.42 0.59
N PRO A 245 -19.56 -4.56 0.45
CA PRO A 245 -18.13 -4.70 0.73
C PRO A 245 -17.31 -4.04 -0.39
N LEU A 246 -15.99 -3.87 -0.20
CA LEU A 246 -15.11 -3.62 -1.33
C LEU A 246 -15.13 -4.86 -2.23
N LEU A 247 -15.57 -4.69 -3.47
CA LEU A 247 -15.78 -5.76 -4.43
C LEU A 247 -14.65 -5.78 -5.46
N ILE A 248 -14.13 -6.98 -5.73
CA ILE A 248 -13.18 -7.26 -6.80
C ILE A 248 -13.83 -8.22 -7.79
N ASP A 249 -13.97 -7.76 -9.03
CA ASP A 249 -14.61 -8.51 -10.10
C ASP A 249 -13.60 -9.41 -10.85
N PRO A 250 -14.02 -10.54 -11.45
CA PRO A 250 -13.16 -11.36 -12.29
C PRO A 250 -12.53 -10.63 -13.49
N THR A 251 -13.12 -9.53 -13.94
CA THR A 251 -12.55 -8.67 -15.00
C THR A 251 -11.42 -7.77 -14.53
N GLY A 252 -11.15 -7.72 -13.19
CA GLY A 252 -10.07 -6.96 -12.59
C GLY A 252 -10.47 -5.58 -12.07
N PHE A 253 -11.71 -5.13 -12.25
CA PHE A 253 -12.13 -3.90 -11.61
C PHE A 253 -12.41 -4.11 -10.12
N TRP A 254 -12.25 -3.03 -9.37
CA TRP A 254 -12.68 -2.93 -7.98
C TRP A 254 -13.62 -1.75 -7.78
N ILE A 255 -14.52 -1.86 -6.80
CA ILE A 255 -15.45 -0.80 -6.42
C ILE A 255 -15.76 -0.86 -4.92
N ARG A 256 -15.90 0.31 -4.29
CA ARG A 256 -16.39 0.44 -2.92
C ARG A 256 -17.20 1.71 -2.71
N PRO A 257 -18.05 1.76 -1.67
CA PRO A 257 -18.71 3.00 -1.26
C PRO A 257 -17.71 4.07 -0.81
N GLU A 258 -18.04 5.33 -1.11
CA GLU A 258 -17.34 6.52 -0.63
C GLU A 258 -18.36 7.61 -0.31
N GLY A 259 -18.75 7.70 0.99
CA GLY A 259 -19.87 8.55 1.41
C GLY A 259 -21.17 8.15 0.74
N THR A 260 -21.77 9.05 -0.03
CA THR A 260 -23.00 8.80 -0.81
C THR A 260 -22.73 8.35 -2.25
N LYS A 261 -21.45 8.18 -2.61
CA LYS A 261 -20.99 7.79 -3.94
C LYS A 261 -20.20 6.49 -3.86
N PHE A 262 -19.58 6.14 -4.97
CA PHE A 262 -18.66 5.01 -5.07
C PHE A 262 -17.33 5.48 -5.66
N ILE A 263 -16.25 4.80 -5.31
CA ILE A 263 -15.01 4.87 -6.06
C ILE A 263 -14.70 3.52 -6.67
N ALA A 264 -14.20 3.56 -7.89
CA ALA A 264 -13.87 2.36 -8.65
C ALA A 264 -12.56 2.57 -9.44
N GLY A 265 -11.92 1.48 -9.81
CA GLY A 265 -10.74 1.47 -10.65
C GLY A 265 -10.44 0.09 -11.19
N PHE A 266 -9.43 0.00 -12.03
CA PHE A 266 -8.94 -1.27 -12.60
C PHE A 266 -7.50 -1.11 -13.09
N SER A 267 -6.83 -2.24 -13.37
CA SER A 267 -5.53 -2.24 -14.03
C SER A 267 -5.72 -2.22 -15.54
N PRO A 268 -5.16 -1.24 -16.26
CA PRO A 268 -5.24 -1.21 -17.71
C PRO A 268 -4.46 -2.38 -18.33
N ALA A 269 -4.93 -2.89 -19.48
CA ALA A 269 -4.24 -3.96 -20.20
C ALA A 269 -2.84 -3.51 -20.71
N ASP A 270 -2.70 -2.24 -21.11
CA ASP A 270 -1.43 -1.61 -21.51
C ASP A 270 -0.83 -0.85 -20.31
N ASP A 271 -0.21 -1.59 -19.40
CA ASP A 271 0.34 -1.09 -18.14
C ASP A 271 1.80 -0.61 -18.33
N LYS A 272 1.97 0.62 -18.84
CA LYS A 272 3.27 1.24 -19.12
C LYS A 272 3.83 2.00 -17.93
N ASP A 273 5.17 2.08 -17.88
CA ASP A 273 5.90 2.88 -16.90
C ASP A 273 5.76 4.38 -17.16
N ASP A 274 5.85 5.16 -16.09
CA ASP A 274 6.02 6.62 -16.11
C ASP A 274 5.01 7.39 -16.99
N GLN A 275 3.77 6.85 -17.15
CA GLN A 275 2.70 7.56 -17.82
C GLN A 275 2.34 8.85 -17.08
N PRO A 276 1.96 9.95 -17.77
CA PRO A 276 1.47 11.16 -17.12
C PRO A 276 0.34 10.88 -16.13
N LEU A 277 0.29 11.61 -15.00
CA LEU A 277 -0.77 11.49 -13.99
C LEU A 277 -2.05 12.19 -14.44
N GLU A 278 -2.54 11.82 -15.60
CA GLU A 278 -3.82 12.27 -16.15
C GLU A 278 -4.82 11.13 -16.08
N PRO A 279 -6.06 11.38 -15.57
CA PRO A 279 -7.11 10.37 -15.56
C PRO A 279 -7.48 9.91 -16.96
N ASP A 280 -7.69 8.62 -17.12
CA ASP A 280 -8.10 8.02 -18.37
C ASP A 280 -9.64 7.95 -18.44
N TYR A 281 -10.25 8.95 -19.05
CA TYR A 281 -11.72 9.02 -19.17
C TYR A 281 -12.26 8.08 -20.25
N GLU A 282 -11.47 7.78 -21.29
CA GLU A 282 -11.88 6.86 -22.34
C GLU A 282 -12.02 5.44 -21.82
N ALA A 283 -11.07 5.01 -20.98
CA ALA A 283 -11.10 3.70 -20.33
C ALA A 283 -12.30 3.53 -19.38
N PHE A 284 -12.81 4.62 -18.79
CA PHE A 284 -14.05 4.55 -18.03
C PHE A 284 -15.24 4.11 -18.89
N GLU A 285 -15.42 4.75 -20.04
CA GLU A 285 -16.56 4.49 -20.90
C GLU A 285 -16.45 3.17 -21.67
N SER A 286 -15.25 2.84 -22.12
CA SER A 286 -15.02 1.66 -22.97
C SER A 286 -14.85 0.36 -22.19
N GLU A 287 -14.33 0.41 -20.97
CA GLU A 287 -13.98 -0.79 -20.20
C GLU A 287 -14.70 -0.85 -18.84
N LEU A 288 -14.55 0.17 -17.99
CA LEU A 288 -15.00 0.08 -16.60
C LEU A 288 -16.53 0.14 -16.48
N TRP A 289 -17.18 1.12 -17.09
CA TRP A 289 -18.64 1.28 -16.97
C TRP A 289 -19.41 0.07 -17.51
N PRO A 290 -19.12 -0.51 -18.69
CA PRO A 290 -19.79 -1.74 -19.15
C PRO A 290 -19.61 -2.91 -18.18
N ALA A 291 -18.41 -3.08 -17.61
CA ALA A 291 -18.12 -4.13 -16.64
C ALA A 291 -18.89 -3.91 -15.32
N LEU A 292 -18.96 -2.68 -14.82
CA LEU A 292 -19.74 -2.29 -13.65
C LEU A 292 -21.24 -2.58 -13.85
N ALA A 293 -21.81 -2.12 -14.98
CA ALA A 293 -23.23 -2.32 -15.31
C ALA A 293 -23.56 -3.80 -15.49
N HIS A 294 -22.68 -4.59 -16.10
CA HIS A 294 -22.84 -6.04 -16.18
C HIS A 294 -22.88 -6.69 -14.79
N ARG A 295 -21.96 -6.35 -13.91
CA ARG A 295 -21.85 -6.96 -12.56
C ARG A 295 -22.92 -6.44 -11.61
N ILE A 296 -23.26 -5.18 -11.69
CA ILE A 296 -24.23 -4.51 -10.83
C ILE A 296 -25.19 -3.73 -11.72
N PRO A 297 -26.34 -4.32 -12.15
CA PRO A 297 -27.24 -3.71 -13.13
C PRO A 297 -27.68 -2.28 -12.80
N ALA A 298 -27.77 -1.91 -11.53
CA ALA A 298 -28.11 -0.55 -11.12
C ALA A 298 -27.09 0.50 -11.61
N PHE A 299 -25.86 0.10 -11.97
CA PHE A 299 -24.84 1.01 -12.53
C PHE A 299 -25.03 1.31 -14.03
N GLU A 300 -26.06 0.78 -14.68
CA GLU A 300 -26.52 1.31 -15.98
C GLU A 300 -26.90 2.80 -15.89
N GLU A 301 -27.41 3.24 -14.72
CA GLU A 301 -27.75 4.63 -14.45
C GLU A 301 -26.63 5.43 -13.79
N ALA A 302 -25.44 4.86 -13.68
CA ALA A 302 -24.32 5.50 -13.03
C ALA A 302 -23.83 6.73 -13.80
N LYS A 303 -23.33 7.73 -13.06
CA LYS A 303 -22.72 8.94 -13.62
C LYS A 303 -21.30 9.08 -13.11
N LEU A 304 -20.37 9.29 -14.02
CA LEU A 304 -19.02 9.70 -13.68
C LEU A 304 -19.04 11.15 -13.19
N GLU A 305 -18.59 11.37 -11.96
CA GLU A 305 -18.57 12.68 -11.31
C GLU A 305 -17.20 13.35 -11.47
N ARG A 306 -16.16 12.60 -11.24
CA ARG A 306 -14.76 13.02 -11.36
C ARG A 306 -13.82 11.81 -11.40
N ALA A 307 -12.58 12.04 -11.76
CA ALA A 307 -11.52 11.05 -11.64
C ALA A 307 -10.21 11.72 -11.21
N TRP A 308 -9.29 10.92 -10.69
CA TRP A 308 -7.89 11.31 -10.47
C TRP A 308 -6.98 10.14 -10.80
N ALA A 309 -5.72 10.43 -11.04
CA ALA A 309 -4.70 9.41 -11.28
C ALA A 309 -3.61 9.46 -10.20
N GLY A 310 -3.07 8.30 -9.86
CA GLY A 310 -1.95 8.15 -8.96
C GLY A 310 -0.99 7.06 -9.47
N TYR A 311 0.23 7.03 -8.93
CA TYR A 311 1.16 5.96 -9.24
C TYR A 311 1.10 4.83 -8.22
N PHE A 312 1.07 3.58 -8.70
CA PHE A 312 1.51 2.42 -7.96
C PHE A 312 3.02 2.25 -8.10
N GLU A 313 3.69 1.89 -7.03
CA GLU A 313 5.07 1.44 -7.03
C GLU A 313 5.11 -0.07 -7.28
N MET A 314 5.08 -0.48 -8.55
CA MET A 314 4.99 -1.88 -8.94
C MET A 314 6.36 -2.55 -8.88
N ASN A 315 6.52 -3.54 -8.02
CA ASN A 315 7.66 -4.45 -8.06
C ASN A 315 7.40 -5.53 -9.12
N THR A 316 8.10 -5.45 -10.23
CA THR A 316 7.90 -6.36 -11.37
C THR A 316 8.57 -7.72 -11.19
N PHE A 317 9.36 -7.92 -10.14
CA PHE A 317 9.99 -9.20 -9.84
C PHE A 317 8.99 -10.23 -9.29
N ASP A 318 8.19 -9.83 -8.29
CA ASP A 318 7.29 -10.76 -7.61
C ASP A 318 6.03 -10.11 -7.01
N HIS A 319 5.79 -8.83 -7.26
CA HIS A 319 4.67 -8.03 -6.74
C HIS A 319 4.63 -7.91 -5.21
N ASN A 320 5.75 -8.16 -4.52
CA ASN A 320 5.86 -8.02 -3.07
C ASN A 320 6.86 -6.93 -2.67
N ALA A 321 6.70 -6.42 -1.46
CA ALA A 321 7.57 -5.38 -0.91
C ALA A 321 9.05 -5.77 -0.95
N VAL A 322 9.91 -4.80 -1.25
CA VAL A 322 11.37 -4.91 -1.18
C VAL A 322 11.83 -4.22 0.08
N LEU A 323 12.35 -4.98 1.03
CA LEU A 323 12.67 -4.53 2.38
C LEU A 323 14.14 -4.77 2.74
N GLY A 324 14.61 -4.04 3.78
CA GLY A 324 15.87 -4.30 4.44
C GLY A 324 17.10 -3.78 3.70
N PRO A 325 18.31 -4.17 4.15
CA PRO A 325 19.56 -3.61 3.66
C PRO A 325 19.95 -4.17 2.30
N HIS A 326 20.67 -3.34 1.54
CA HIS A 326 21.40 -3.78 0.36
C HIS A 326 22.61 -4.64 0.77
N PRO A 327 22.88 -5.78 0.11
CA PRO A 327 23.95 -6.70 0.53
C PRO A 327 25.35 -6.10 0.53
N VAL A 328 25.62 -5.13 -0.35
CA VAL A 328 26.93 -4.47 -0.47
C VAL A 328 26.95 -3.11 0.24
N LEU A 329 25.92 -2.28 0.02
CA LEU A 329 25.79 -0.99 0.73
C LEU A 329 25.07 -1.23 2.06
N GLU A 330 25.80 -1.68 3.07
CA GLU A 330 25.28 -2.23 4.33
C GLU A 330 24.28 -1.32 5.10
N ASN A 331 24.39 0.00 4.91
CA ASN A 331 23.53 0.98 5.57
C ASN A 331 22.53 1.65 4.65
N PHE A 332 22.35 1.13 3.43
CA PHE A 332 21.30 1.55 2.49
C PHE A 332 20.17 0.53 2.52
N LEU A 333 19.00 0.95 3.01
CA LEU A 333 17.86 0.07 3.21
C LEU A 333 16.72 0.45 2.25
N PHE A 334 15.83 -0.50 2.00
CA PHE A 334 14.65 -0.36 1.15
C PHE A 334 13.35 -0.52 1.93
N MET A 335 12.35 0.26 1.55
CA MET A 335 10.93 0.14 1.90
C MET A 335 10.11 0.51 0.67
N ASN A 336 10.12 -0.35 -0.35
CA ASN A 336 9.63 -0.04 -1.69
C ASN A 336 8.87 -1.21 -2.32
N GLY A 337 8.24 -0.94 -3.48
CA GLY A 337 7.70 -1.97 -4.36
C GLY A 337 6.48 -2.70 -3.79
N PHE A 338 5.63 -2.03 -3.07
CA PHE A 338 4.48 -2.65 -2.40
C PHE A 338 3.33 -3.07 -3.33
N SER A 339 3.40 -2.74 -4.61
CA SER A 339 2.48 -3.22 -5.64
C SER A 339 0.99 -3.08 -5.26
N GLY A 340 0.61 -1.91 -4.75
CA GLY A 340 -0.76 -1.61 -4.31
C GLY A 340 -1.08 -1.97 -2.85
N HIS A 341 -0.17 -2.60 -2.10
CA HIS A 341 -0.43 -3.04 -0.71
C HIS A 341 0.13 -2.10 0.36
N GLY A 342 0.94 -1.12 -0.01
CA GLY A 342 1.74 -0.33 0.93
C GLY A 342 0.92 0.38 2.01
N MET A 343 -0.22 0.98 1.64
CA MET A 343 -1.01 1.76 2.59
C MET A 343 -1.42 0.94 3.82
N GLN A 344 -1.91 -0.27 3.62
CA GLN A 344 -2.32 -1.16 4.71
C GLN A 344 -1.14 -1.77 5.47
N GLN A 345 0.02 -1.92 4.84
CA GLN A 345 1.19 -2.58 5.43
C GLN A 345 2.07 -1.62 6.23
N ALA A 346 1.97 -0.30 6.00
CA ALA A 346 2.84 0.70 6.56
C ALA A 346 2.99 0.68 8.09
N PRO A 347 1.94 0.44 8.90
CA PRO A 347 2.09 0.37 10.35
C PRO A 347 3.08 -0.70 10.80
N VAL A 348 3.03 -1.88 10.20
CA VAL A 348 3.86 -3.03 10.57
C VAL A 348 5.25 -2.95 9.93
N ILE A 349 5.31 -2.60 8.64
CA ILE A 349 6.58 -2.46 7.93
C ILE A 349 7.45 -1.36 8.54
N GLY A 350 6.84 -0.21 8.89
CA GLY A 350 7.55 0.87 9.59
C GLY A 350 8.19 0.39 10.89
N ARG A 351 7.47 -0.43 11.67
CA ARG A 351 8.00 -1.03 12.90
C ARG A 351 9.13 -2.02 12.62
N ALA A 352 8.90 -2.95 11.70
CA ALA A 352 9.88 -3.99 11.39
C ALA A 352 11.22 -3.42 10.90
N ILE A 353 11.18 -2.40 10.04
CA ILE A 353 12.42 -1.74 9.57
C ILE A 353 13.06 -0.90 10.69
N ALA A 354 12.28 -0.30 11.58
CA ALA A 354 12.83 0.36 12.76
C ALA A 354 13.55 -0.64 13.68
N GLU A 355 12.96 -1.80 13.95
CA GLU A 355 13.58 -2.89 14.71
C GLU A 355 14.88 -3.37 14.04
N LEU A 356 14.86 -3.56 12.72
CA LEU A 356 16.06 -3.98 11.97
C LEU A 356 17.20 -2.95 12.06
N ILE A 357 16.89 -1.65 11.99
CA ILE A 357 17.89 -0.57 12.13
C ILE A 357 18.44 -0.48 13.57
N LEU A 358 17.58 -0.64 14.57
CA LEU A 358 17.96 -0.46 15.97
C LEU A 358 18.60 -1.71 16.58
N HIS A 359 18.12 -2.89 16.22
CA HIS A 359 18.46 -4.16 16.87
C HIS A 359 19.17 -5.15 15.93
N GLY A 360 19.23 -4.87 14.62
CA GLY A 360 19.81 -5.76 13.61
C GLY A 360 18.95 -6.99 13.29
N ARG A 361 17.70 -7.02 13.73
CA ARG A 361 16.77 -8.15 13.52
C ARG A 361 15.31 -7.67 13.59
N PHE A 362 14.41 -8.49 13.09
CA PHE A 362 12.98 -8.36 13.31
C PHE A 362 12.60 -8.96 14.66
N ASP A 363 11.98 -8.17 15.55
CA ASP A 363 11.59 -8.62 16.88
C ASP A 363 10.10 -9.00 16.94
N THR A 364 9.24 -8.31 16.18
CA THR A 364 7.78 -8.46 16.27
C THR A 364 7.22 -9.43 15.24
N LEU A 365 7.64 -9.30 13.99
CA LEU A 365 7.20 -10.14 12.88
C LEU A 365 8.39 -10.36 11.94
N ASP A 366 8.74 -11.60 11.70
CA ASP A 366 9.81 -11.96 10.77
C ASP A 366 9.38 -11.67 9.32
N LEU A 367 10.09 -10.74 8.67
CA LEU A 367 9.89 -10.33 7.28
C LEU A 367 11.06 -10.72 6.38
N SER A 368 11.84 -11.70 6.78
CA SER A 368 13.04 -12.15 6.05
C SER A 368 12.75 -12.57 4.61
N GLU A 369 11.53 -13.12 4.36
CA GLU A 369 11.10 -13.48 3.01
C GLU A 369 10.96 -12.29 2.06
N LEU A 370 10.84 -11.06 2.58
CA LEU A 370 10.68 -9.81 1.82
C LEU A 370 11.98 -9.03 1.66
N LEU A 371 13.11 -9.53 2.18
CA LEU A 371 14.40 -8.84 2.08
C LEU A 371 14.85 -8.68 0.62
N PHE A 372 15.57 -7.58 0.35
CA PHE A 372 16.13 -7.26 -0.97
C PHE A 372 16.99 -8.41 -1.54
N SER A 373 17.72 -9.13 -0.70
CA SER A 373 18.60 -10.23 -1.12
C SER A 373 17.90 -11.30 -1.96
N ARG A 374 16.57 -11.49 -1.79
CA ARG A 374 15.79 -12.44 -2.61
C ARG A 374 15.79 -12.10 -4.10
N ILE A 375 15.92 -10.80 -4.43
CA ILE A 375 15.98 -10.33 -5.83
C ILE A 375 17.28 -10.76 -6.47
N GLU A 376 18.42 -10.52 -5.81
CA GLU A 376 19.76 -10.94 -6.29
C GLU A 376 19.89 -12.47 -6.37
N GLU A 377 19.27 -13.16 -5.43
CA GLU A 377 19.25 -14.63 -5.38
C GLU A 377 18.26 -15.26 -6.37
N GLY A 378 17.45 -14.46 -7.07
CA GLY A 378 16.45 -14.95 -8.01
C GLY A 378 15.35 -15.81 -7.35
N ARG A 379 14.98 -15.51 -6.10
CA ARG A 379 13.95 -16.22 -5.31
C ARG A 379 12.64 -15.43 -5.19
N PRO A 380 11.78 -15.42 -6.22
CA PRO A 380 10.55 -14.66 -6.17
C PRO A 380 9.55 -15.25 -5.16
N LEU A 381 8.87 -14.37 -4.44
CA LEU A 381 7.72 -14.68 -3.59
C LEU A 381 6.45 -14.15 -4.26
N HIS A 382 5.86 -14.94 -5.15
CA HIS A 382 4.72 -14.47 -5.92
C HIS A 382 3.45 -14.31 -5.08
N GLU A 383 2.88 -13.10 -5.08
CA GLU A 383 1.54 -12.85 -4.58
C GLU A 383 0.55 -12.92 -5.75
N ALA A 384 -0.38 -13.88 -5.67
CA ALA A 384 -1.35 -14.12 -6.75
C ALA A 384 -2.56 -13.17 -6.69
N ASN A 385 -2.83 -12.55 -5.54
CA ASN A 385 -3.98 -11.69 -5.32
C ASN A 385 -3.58 -10.20 -5.36
N VAL A 386 -2.91 -9.79 -6.42
CA VAL A 386 -2.63 -8.36 -6.70
C VAL A 386 -3.86 -7.68 -7.28
N ILE A 387 -4.18 -6.48 -6.83
CA ILE A 387 -5.36 -5.72 -7.24
C ILE A 387 -4.92 -4.32 -7.66
N GLY A 388 -5.48 -3.85 -8.75
CA GLY A 388 -5.35 -2.49 -9.25
C GLY A 388 -4.41 -2.29 -10.38
#